data_ac609f5c9460a60c3fe6d99fdefb7cc5
#
_entry.id   ac609f5c9460a60c3fe6d99fdefb7cc5
#
_cell.length_a   1.000
_cell.length_b   1.000
_cell.length_c   1.000
_cell.angle_alpha   90.00
_cell.angle_beta   90.00
_cell.angle_gamma   90.00
#
_symmetry.space_group_name_H-M   'P 1'
#
loop_
_entity.id
_entity.type
_entity.pdbx_description
1 polymer ?
#
loop_
_entity_poly.entity_id
_entity_poly.type
_entity_poly.pdbx_seq_one_letter_code
_entity_poly.pdbx_strand_id
1 'polypeptide(L)'
;LFRSGHSEGALIGMLACQNRPKVKGYISVAGAGRPAYEIIEAQVAAQQNPEAVRKEVASINESLKNGKEVSDVPAYLQSLYRASVQPYLISWFKYNPRTVIASVKVPVLIVQGKNDIQVSVEDAEFLKKGCPAAELLLIDKMNHVLKDCESKAVQQQMLTYGNPSLPVNSTLIASVSTFVKKLK
;
A
#
# COMPACT_ATOMS: atom_id res chain seq x y z
N LEU A 1 -20.89 10.26 2.25
CA LEU A 1 -20.16 9.08 1.82
C LEU A 1 -18.77 9.04 2.46
N PHE A 2 -18.27 7.85 2.79
CA PHE A 2 -16.89 7.59 3.16
C PHE A 2 -16.21 6.79 2.06
N ARG A 3 -14.90 6.92 1.95
CA ARG A 3 -14.06 6.10 1.13
C ARG A 3 -13.02 5.39 2.00
N SER A 4 -12.78 4.14 1.72
CA SER A 4 -11.66 3.41 2.30
C SER A 4 -10.93 2.65 1.20
N GLY A 5 -9.64 2.51 1.37
CA GLY A 5 -8.81 1.71 0.48
C GLY A 5 -7.79 0.91 1.26
N HIS A 6 -7.53 -0.31 0.82
CA HIS A 6 -6.55 -1.22 1.40
C HIS A 6 -5.42 -1.45 0.41
N SER A 7 -4.18 -1.43 0.89
CA SER A 7 -2.99 -1.68 0.07
C SER A 7 -2.93 -0.72 -1.15
N GLU A 8 -2.82 -1.23 -2.38
CA GLU A 8 -2.94 -0.42 -3.61
C GLU A 8 -4.26 0.37 -3.67
N GLY A 9 -5.37 -0.24 -3.22
CA GLY A 9 -6.67 0.44 -3.12
C GLY A 9 -6.64 1.70 -2.26
N ALA A 10 -5.64 1.87 -1.38
CA ALA A 10 -5.44 3.11 -0.65
C ALA A 10 -5.08 4.27 -1.58
N LEU A 11 -4.17 4.08 -2.54
CA LEU A 11 -3.86 5.10 -3.52
C LEU A 11 -5.08 5.41 -4.41
N ILE A 12 -5.77 4.37 -4.89
CA ILE A 12 -6.98 4.52 -5.70
C ILE A 12 -8.05 5.30 -4.93
N GLY A 13 -8.21 5.00 -3.63
CA GLY A 13 -9.15 5.70 -2.75
C GLY A 13 -8.80 7.18 -2.57
N MET A 14 -7.51 7.53 -2.41
CA MET A 14 -7.05 8.92 -2.35
C MET A 14 -7.41 9.68 -3.62
N LEU A 15 -7.10 9.11 -4.79
CA LEU A 15 -7.45 9.68 -6.10
C LEU A 15 -8.96 9.85 -6.27
N ALA A 16 -9.73 8.84 -5.84
CA ALA A 16 -11.19 8.87 -5.90
C ALA A 16 -11.83 9.90 -4.93
N CYS A 17 -11.09 10.43 -3.97
CA CYS A 17 -11.55 11.50 -3.07
C CYS A 17 -11.34 12.90 -3.65
N GLN A 18 -10.48 13.04 -4.65
CA GLN A 18 -10.19 14.35 -5.25
C GLN A 18 -11.45 14.92 -5.91
N ASN A 19 -11.73 16.21 -5.62
CA ASN A 19 -12.88 16.93 -6.20
C ASN A 19 -14.25 16.24 -6.02
N ARG A 20 -14.44 15.52 -4.90
CA ARG A 20 -15.71 14.82 -4.60
C ARG A 20 -16.38 15.40 -3.33
N PRO A 21 -17.19 16.45 -3.45
CA PRO A 21 -17.78 17.17 -2.30
C PRO A 21 -18.68 16.30 -1.42
N LYS A 22 -19.20 15.18 -1.93
CA LYS A 22 -20.04 14.25 -1.17
C LYS A 22 -19.22 13.30 -0.26
N VAL A 23 -17.90 13.24 -0.41
CA VAL A 23 -17.03 12.43 0.48
C VAL A 23 -16.81 13.23 1.77
N LYS A 24 -17.10 12.62 2.91
CA LYS A 24 -16.96 13.23 4.25
C LYS A 24 -15.68 12.81 4.98
N GLY A 25 -15.06 11.72 4.57
CA GLY A 25 -13.84 11.22 5.19
C GLY A 25 -13.21 10.11 4.35
N TYR A 26 -11.90 9.93 4.52
CA TYR A 26 -11.11 8.92 3.84
C TYR A 26 -10.33 8.07 4.84
N ILE A 27 -10.22 6.76 4.58
CA ILE A 27 -9.48 5.81 5.42
C ILE A 27 -8.49 5.06 4.54
N SER A 28 -7.20 5.21 4.83
CA SER A 28 -6.10 4.45 4.23
C SER A 28 -5.73 3.29 5.15
N VAL A 29 -5.86 2.06 4.69
CA VAL A 29 -5.50 0.87 5.46
C VAL A 29 -4.37 0.15 4.76
N ALA A 30 -3.25 -0.04 5.44
CA ALA A 30 -2.04 -0.69 4.89
C ALA A 30 -1.63 -0.09 3.53
N GLY A 31 -1.78 1.22 3.38
CA GLY A 31 -1.46 1.94 2.14
C GLY A 31 0.01 2.33 2.05
N ALA A 32 0.61 2.12 0.88
CA ALA A 32 1.98 2.56 0.61
C ALA A 32 2.10 4.10 0.69
N GLY A 33 3.19 4.56 1.30
CA GLY A 33 3.56 5.98 1.35
C GLY A 33 4.61 6.37 0.32
N ARG A 34 5.15 5.39 -0.39
CA ARG A 34 6.15 5.53 -1.46
C ARG A 34 5.55 5.17 -2.81
N PRO A 35 6.11 5.67 -3.93
CA PRO A 35 5.77 5.19 -5.26
C PRO A 35 5.89 3.67 -5.40
N ALA A 36 5.04 3.06 -6.23
CA ALA A 36 4.98 1.60 -6.35
C ALA A 36 6.31 0.96 -6.79
N TYR A 37 7.07 1.62 -7.65
CA TYR A 37 8.39 1.13 -8.06
C TYR A 37 9.37 1.03 -6.87
N GLU A 38 9.35 1.98 -5.93
CA GLU A 38 10.18 1.91 -4.71
C GLU A 38 9.76 0.75 -3.79
N ILE A 39 8.46 0.47 -3.70
CA ILE A 39 7.94 -0.67 -2.94
C ILE A 39 8.39 -1.99 -3.56
N ILE A 40 8.27 -2.13 -4.88
CA ILE A 40 8.71 -3.33 -5.61
C ILE A 40 10.21 -3.57 -5.39
N GLU A 41 11.03 -2.53 -5.53
CA GLU A 41 12.47 -2.63 -5.31
C GLU A 41 12.81 -3.02 -3.86
N ALA A 42 12.13 -2.43 -2.88
CA ALA A 42 12.31 -2.78 -1.47
C ALA A 42 11.91 -4.24 -1.18
N GLN A 43 10.81 -4.72 -1.76
CA GLN A 43 10.37 -6.11 -1.60
C GLN A 43 11.36 -7.10 -2.23
N VAL A 44 11.87 -6.78 -3.42
CA VAL A 44 12.89 -7.60 -4.10
C VAL A 44 14.20 -7.62 -3.31
N ALA A 45 14.59 -6.49 -2.72
CA ALA A 45 15.77 -6.42 -1.86
C ALA A 45 15.59 -7.22 -0.56
N ALA A 46 14.42 -7.14 0.07
CA ALA A 46 14.11 -7.87 1.31
C ALA A 46 14.14 -9.40 1.14
N GLN A 47 13.88 -9.90 -0.06
CA GLN A 47 13.97 -11.32 -0.42
C GLN A 47 15.41 -11.81 -0.63
N GLN A 48 16.42 -10.96 -0.37
CA GLN A 48 17.84 -11.28 -0.55
C GLN A 48 18.22 -11.73 -1.97
N ASN A 49 17.47 -11.24 -2.97
CA ASN A 49 17.79 -11.52 -4.37
C ASN A 49 19.22 -11.06 -4.73
N PRO A 50 19.89 -11.75 -5.66
CA PRO A 50 21.20 -11.35 -6.16
C PRO A 50 21.22 -9.90 -6.65
N GLU A 51 22.38 -9.24 -6.55
CA GLU A 51 22.53 -7.86 -6.99
C GLU A 51 22.15 -7.66 -8.47
N ALA A 52 22.47 -8.64 -9.31
CA ALA A 52 22.09 -8.61 -10.73
C ALA A 52 20.57 -8.50 -10.92
N VAL A 53 19.78 -9.29 -10.17
CA VAL A 53 18.31 -9.25 -10.21
C VAL A 53 17.79 -7.90 -9.73
N ARG A 54 18.37 -7.35 -8.66
CA ARG A 54 17.97 -6.02 -8.15
C ARG A 54 18.25 -4.91 -9.16
N LYS A 55 19.40 -4.94 -9.83
CA LYS A 55 19.74 -3.97 -10.90
C LYS A 55 18.79 -4.08 -12.09
N GLU A 56 18.42 -5.29 -12.46
CA GLU A 56 17.49 -5.52 -13.56
C GLU A 56 16.08 -5.02 -13.25
N VAL A 57 15.57 -5.29 -12.03
CA VAL A 57 14.31 -4.72 -11.54
C VAL A 57 14.35 -3.19 -11.57
N ALA A 58 15.40 -2.57 -11.07
CA ALA A 58 15.56 -1.11 -11.10
C ALA A 58 15.57 -0.56 -12.55
N SER A 59 16.24 -1.24 -13.47
CA SER A 59 16.28 -0.86 -14.89
C SER A 59 14.91 -0.94 -15.57
N ILE A 60 14.17 -2.03 -15.31
CA ILE A 60 12.80 -2.19 -15.82
C ILE A 60 11.88 -1.12 -15.22
N ASN A 61 11.94 -0.89 -13.91
CA ASN A 61 11.16 0.14 -13.24
C ASN A 61 11.43 1.54 -13.81
N GLU A 62 12.69 1.88 -14.07
CA GLU A 62 13.03 3.18 -14.66
C GLU A 62 12.46 3.33 -16.09
N SER A 63 12.46 2.27 -16.89
CA SER A 63 11.83 2.27 -18.22
C SER A 63 10.31 2.50 -18.11
N LEU A 64 9.63 1.73 -17.25
CA LEU A 64 8.18 1.83 -17.06
C LEU A 64 7.76 3.17 -16.46
N LYS A 65 8.55 3.72 -15.53
CA LYS A 65 8.35 5.06 -14.95
C LYS A 65 8.39 6.16 -16.03
N ASN A 66 9.23 5.97 -17.04
CA ASN A 66 9.31 6.85 -18.21
C ASN A 66 8.28 6.51 -19.31
N GLY A 67 7.31 5.64 -19.04
CA GLY A 67 6.27 5.26 -19.98
C GLY A 67 6.71 4.33 -21.10
N LYS A 68 7.87 3.68 -20.97
CA LYS A 68 8.44 2.79 -21.97
C LYS A 68 8.27 1.34 -21.56
N GLU A 69 7.60 0.54 -22.36
CA GLU A 69 7.50 -0.90 -22.18
C GLU A 69 8.85 -1.59 -22.49
N VAL A 70 9.08 -2.72 -21.83
CA VAL A 70 10.28 -3.55 -21.97
C VAL A 70 9.88 -4.88 -22.58
N SER A 71 10.44 -5.21 -23.78
CA SER A 71 10.14 -6.44 -24.51
C SER A 71 10.85 -7.66 -23.90
N ASP A 72 12.12 -7.48 -23.52
CA ASP A 72 12.99 -8.57 -23.07
C ASP A 72 12.99 -8.70 -21.54
N VAL A 73 11.86 -9.16 -21.00
CA VAL A 73 11.74 -9.42 -19.57
C VAL A 73 12.16 -10.87 -19.29
N PRO A 74 13.15 -11.10 -18.41
CA PRO A 74 13.57 -12.44 -18.03
C PRO A 74 12.44 -13.32 -17.51
N ALA A 75 12.53 -14.64 -17.74
CA ALA A 75 11.50 -15.57 -17.35
C ALA A 75 11.13 -15.50 -15.85
N TYR A 76 12.11 -15.31 -14.98
CA TYR A 76 11.91 -15.21 -13.53
C TYR A 76 11.27 -13.89 -13.07
N LEU A 77 11.21 -12.86 -13.93
CA LEU A 77 10.53 -11.59 -13.66
C LEU A 77 9.17 -11.46 -14.36
N GLN A 78 8.75 -12.46 -15.13
CA GLN A 78 7.48 -12.43 -15.86
C GLN A 78 6.25 -12.30 -14.94
N SER A 79 6.33 -12.81 -13.71
CA SER A 79 5.24 -12.63 -12.74
C SER A 79 4.97 -11.17 -12.39
N LEU A 80 6.02 -10.33 -12.41
CA LEU A 80 5.94 -8.89 -12.12
C LEU A 80 5.76 -8.03 -13.38
N TYR A 81 6.47 -8.37 -14.47
CA TYR A 81 6.65 -7.45 -15.60
C TYR A 81 6.24 -8.04 -16.96
N ARG A 82 5.42 -9.11 -17.00
CA ARG A 82 4.89 -9.60 -18.29
C ARG A 82 4.23 -8.47 -19.09
N ALA A 83 4.30 -8.52 -20.42
CA ALA A 83 3.82 -7.45 -21.30
C ALA A 83 2.41 -6.95 -20.96
N SER A 84 1.48 -7.86 -20.62
CA SER A 84 0.09 -7.47 -20.27
C SER A 84 -0.07 -6.67 -18.98
N VAL A 85 0.95 -6.63 -18.11
CA VAL A 85 0.93 -5.89 -16.83
C VAL A 85 1.62 -4.53 -16.96
N GLN A 86 2.52 -4.37 -17.91
CA GLN A 86 3.33 -3.16 -18.01
C GLN A 86 2.51 -1.86 -18.21
N PRO A 87 1.46 -1.81 -19.04
CA PRO A 87 0.62 -0.62 -19.15
C PRO A 87 -0.01 -0.21 -17.82
N TYR A 88 -0.41 -1.19 -17.01
CA TYR A 88 -0.91 -0.95 -15.67
C TYR A 88 0.19 -0.38 -14.75
N LEU A 89 1.39 -0.97 -14.73
CA LEU A 89 2.52 -0.47 -13.93
C LEU A 89 2.91 0.95 -14.33
N ILE A 90 2.97 1.25 -15.63
CA ILE A 90 3.21 2.59 -16.16
C ILE A 90 2.18 3.59 -15.60
N SER A 91 0.91 3.19 -15.56
CA SER A 91 -0.14 4.04 -15.01
C SER A 91 0.02 4.25 -13.50
N TRP A 92 0.41 3.22 -12.77
CA TRP A 92 0.59 3.25 -11.32
C TRP A 92 1.81 4.06 -10.90
N PHE A 93 2.94 3.91 -11.61
CA PHE A 93 4.21 4.59 -11.31
C PHE A 93 4.16 6.12 -11.47
N LYS A 94 3.13 6.66 -12.12
CA LYS A 94 2.89 8.11 -12.22
C LYS A 94 2.58 8.77 -10.88
N TYR A 95 2.16 7.99 -9.88
CA TYR A 95 1.67 8.54 -8.63
C TYR A 95 2.66 8.38 -7.49
N ASN A 96 2.89 9.47 -6.75
CA ASN A 96 3.54 9.43 -5.45
C ASN A 96 2.44 9.57 -4.37
N PRO A 97 2.18 8.51 -3.56
CA PRO A 97 1.11 8.54 -2.57
C PRO A 97 1.21 9.70 -1.57
N ARG A 98 2.44 10.12 -1.23
CA ARG A 98 2.69 11.25 -0.33
C ARG A 98 2.14 12.57 -0.90
N THR A 99 2.31 12.81 -2.19
CA THR A 99 1.77 14.01 -2.84
C THR A 99 0.28 13.88 -3.11
N VAL A 100 -0.20 12.67 -3.41
CA VAL A 100 -1.63 12.42 -3.63
C VAL A 100 -2.41 12.63 -2.35
N ILE A 101 -1.96 12.12 -1.20
CA ILE A 101 -2.67 12.31 0.07
C ILE A 101 -2.74 13.78 0.50
N ALA A 102 -1.73 14.59 0.17
CA ALA A 102 -1.73 16.04 0.44
C ALA A 102 -2.89 16.78 -0.27
N SER A 103 -3.40 16.21 -1.35
CA SER A 103 -4.53 16.77 -2.09
C SER A 103 -5.91 16.36 -1.54
N VAL A 104 -5.98 15.40 -0.63
CA VAL A 104 -7.22 14.96 0.01
C VAL A 104 -7.66 16.01 1.04
N LYS A 105 -8.81 16.65 0.80
CA LYS A 105 -9.32 17.80 1.59
C LYS A 105 -10.33 17.42 2.67
N VAL A 106 -10.57 16.14 2.86
CA VAL A 106 -11.46 15.62 3.91
C VAL A 106 -10.65 15.04 5.07
N PRO A 107 -11.23 14.86 6.27
CA PRO A 107 -10.57 14.14 7.35
C PRO A 107 -10.04 12.78 6.89
N VAL A 108 -8.82 12.44 7.30
CA VAL A 108 -8.14 11.21 6.91
C VAL A 108 -7.76 10.40 8.15
N LEU A 109 -8.03 9.10 8.12
CA LEU A 109 -7.49 8.12 9.03
C LEU A 109 -6.50 7.20 8.28
N ILE A 110 -5.26 7.14 8.75
CA ILE A 110 -4.23 6.22 8.26
C ILE A 110 -4.09 5.09 9.27
N VAL A 111 -4.27 3.86 8.82
CA VAL A 111 -4.15 2.66 9.67
C VAL A 111 -3.10 1.74 9.12
N GLN A 112 -2.14 1.34 9.97
CA GLN A 112 -1.07 0.43 9.60
C GLN A 112 -0.84 -0.64 10.68
N GLY A 113 -0.69 -1.87 10.23
CA GLY A 113 -0.27 -2.97 11.08
C GLY A 113 1.24 -2.98 11.31
N LYS A 114 1.69 -3.13 12.56
CA LYS A 114 3.13 -3.18 12.86
C LYS A 114 3.79 -4.48 12.40
N ASN A 115 3.01 -5.53 12.16
CA ASN A 115 3.49 -6.82 11.66
C ASN A 115 3.19 -7.03 10.17
N ASP A 116 2.84 -5.98 9.46
CA ASP A 116 2.72 -6.00 7.99
C ASP A 116 4.12 -6.20 7.36
N ILE A 117 4.26 -7.23 6.51
CA ILE A 117 5.50 -7.54 5.79
C ILE A 117 5.50 -7.05 4.34
N GLN A 118 4.41 -6.45 3.87
CA GLN A 118 4.29 -5.92 2.50
C GLN A 118 4.42 -4.40 2.47
N VAL A 119 3.76 -3.72 3.42
CA VAL A 119 3.80 -2.27 3.56
C VAL A 119 4.27 -1.94 4.98
N SER A 120 5.29 -1.13 5.09
CA SER A 120 5.95 -0.83 6.36
C SER A 120 5.22 0.25 7.17
N VAL A 121 5.52 0.32 8.47
CA VAL A 121 5.11 1.45 9.33
C VAL A 121 5.65 2.76 8.78
N GLU A 122 6.85 2.76 8.21
CA GLU A 122 7.46 3.92 7.58
C GLU A 122 6.62 4.48 6.42
N ASP A 123 5.95 3.62 5.65
CA ASP A 123 5.02 4.05 4.61
C ASP A 123 3.83 4.84 5.18
N ALA A 124 3.28 4.38 6.31
CA ALA A 124 2.22 5.11 7.00
C ALA A 124 2.71 6.47 7.54
N GLU A 125 3.95 6.54 8.02
CA GLU A 125 4.58 7.79 8.44
C GLU A 125 4.83 8.74 7.26
N PHE A 126 5.19 8.23 6.09
CA PHE A 126 5.28 9.04 4.88
C PHE A 126 3.93 9.62 4.46
N LEU A 127 2.85 8.82 4.54
CA LEU A 127 1.51 9.34 4.33
C LEU A 127 1.13 10.42 5.36
N LYS A 128 1.45 10.19 6.64
CA LYS A 128 1.23 11.18 7.71
C LYS A 128 2.01 12.47 7.48
N LYS A 129 3.24 12.40 6.99
CA LYS A 129 4.03 13.58 6.60
C LYS A 129 3.40 14.32 5.42
N GLY A 130 2.79 13.58 4.47
CA GLY A 130 2.06 14.17 3.34
C GLY A 130 0.74 14.83 3.74
N CYS A 131 0.10 14.35 4.81
CA CYS A 131 -1.13 14.90 5.36
C CYS A 131 -1.03 15.04 6.89
N PRO A 132 -0.40 16.12 7.39
CA PRO A 132 -0.17 16.31 8.84
C PRO A 132 -1.44 16.33 9.69
N ALA A 133 -2.58 16.68 9.10
CA ALA A 133 -3.88 16.68 9.79
C ALA A 133 -4.51 15.27 9.91
N ALA A 134 -4.00 14.26 9.18
CA ALA A 134 -4.53 12.90 9.26
C ALA A 134 -4.35 12.31 10.67
N GLU A 135 -5.30 11.50 11.13
CA GLU A 135 -5.12 10.63 12.29
C GLU A 135 -4.25 9.43 11.85
N LEU A 136 -3.22 9.08 12.61
CA LEU A 136 -2.38 7.89 12.37
C LEU A 136 -2.62 6.86 13.47
N LEU A 137 -3.01 5.66 13.10
CA LEU A 137 -3.20 4.52 13.99
C LEU A 137 -2.25 3.38 13.58
N LEU A 138 -1.36 3.03 14.49
CA LEU A 138 -0.51 1.85 14.37
C LEU A 138 -1.08 0.73 15.25
N ILE A 139 -1.37 -0.44 14.66
CA ILE A 139 -1.98 -1.57 15.34
C ILE A 139 -0.93 -2.66 15.56
N ASP A 140 -0.69 -3.00 16.82
CA ASP A 140 0.20 -4.10 17.18
C ASP A 140 -0.31 -5.41 16.57
N LYS A 141 0.62 -6.28 16.17
CA LYS A 141 0.35 -7.63 15.64
C LYS A 141 -0.48 -7.69 14.36
N MET A 142 -1.15 -6.63 13.93
CA MET A 142 -1.90 -6.63 12.69
C MET A 142 -0.96 -6.76 11.49
N ASN A 143 -1.28 -7.68 10.58
CA ASN A 143 -0.55 -7.94 9.35
C ASN A 143 -1.23 -7.29 8.13
N HIS A 144 -0.67 -7.55 6.92
CA HIS A 144 -1.20 -6.95 5.68
C HIS A 144 -2.64 -7.35 5.37
N VAL A 145 -3.05 -8.57 5.69
CA VAL A 145 -4.44 -9.05 5.49
C VAL A 145 -5.36 -8.74 6.67
N LEU A 146 -4.95 -7.77 7.50
CA LEU A 146 -5.75 -7.17 8.58
C LEU A 146 -6.09 -8.15 9.71
N LYS A 147 -5.31 -9.20 9.87
CA LYS A 147 -5.45 -10.23 10.91
C LYS A 147 -4.32 -10.12 11.92
N ASP A 148 -4.55 -10.62 13.13
CA ASP A 148 -3.48 -10.72 14.12
C ASP A 148 -2.48 -11.82 13.73
N CYS A 149 -1.20 -11.47 13.76
CA CYS A 149 -0.08 -12.37 13.55
C CYS A 149 1.09 -11.91 14.41
N GLU A 150 1.52 -12.75 15.34
CA GLU A 150 2.61 -12.42 16.29
C GLU A 150 3.97 -12.29 15.60
N SER A 151 4.17 -13.03 14.53
CA SER A 151 5.47 -13.15 13.86
C SER A 151 5.52 -12.44 12.53
N LYS A 152 6.66 -11.84 12.21
CA LYS A 152 6.98 -11.31 10.87
C LYS A 152 7.60 -12.38 9.95
N ALA A 153 7.83 -13.61 10.44
CA ALA A 153 8.34 -14.68 9.59
C ALA A 153 7.33 -15.02 8.48
N VAL A 154 7.81 -15.05 7.22
CA VAL A 154 6.97 -15.23 6.03
C VAL A 154 6.05 -16.45 6.15
N GLN A 155 6.57 -17.58 6.64
CA GLN A 155 5.77 -18.80 6.81
C GLN A 155 4.57 -18.59 7.74
N GLN A 156 4.78 -17.92 8.88
CA GLN A 156 3.71 -17.63 9.84
C GLN A 156 2.70 -16.64 9.27
N GLN A 157 3.17 -15.65 8.54
CA GLN A 157 2.30 -14.71 7.83
C GLN A 157 1.40 -15.42 6.82
N MET A 158 1.96 -16.31 5.98
CA MET A 158 1.21 -17.04 4.96
C MET A 158 0.10 -17.93 5.54
N LEU A 159 0.27 -18.47 6.74
CA LEU A 159 -0.79 -19.23 7.44
C LEU A 159 -2.04 -18.38 7.73
N THR A 160 -1.89 -17.07 7.88
CA THR A 160 -3.01 -16.15 8.13
C THR A 160 -3.70 -15.71 6.84
N TYR A 161 -2.99 -15.64 5.73
CA TYR A 161 -3.50 -15.11 4.46
C TYR A 161 -4.64 -15.95 3.89
N GLY A 162 -4.46 -17.25 3.86
CA GLY A 162 -5.46 -18.17 3.33
C GLY A 162 -6.50 -18.69 4.34
N ASN A 163 -6.48 -18.22 5.59
CA ASN A 163 -7.36 -18.77 6.63
C ASN A 163 -8.61 -17.89 6.85
N PRO A 164 -9.78 -18.28 6.31
CA PRO A 164 -11.01 -17.50 6.44
C PRO A 164 -11.59 -17.53 7.85
N SER A 165 -11.17 -18.47 8.72
CA SER A 165 -11.66 -18.59 10.10
C SER A 165 -11.02 -17.55 11.04
N LEU A 166 -9.91 -16.93 10.66
CA LEU A 166 -9.29 -15.88 11.45
C LEU A 166 -10.05 -14.57 11.26
N PRO A 167 -10.49 -13.91 12.35
CA PRO A 167 -11.21 -12.65 12.26
C PRO A 167 -10.28 -11.51 11.80
N VAL A 168 -10.88 -10.46 11.27
CA VAL A 168 -10.22 -9.17 11.10
C VAL A 168 -9.91 -8.59 12.49
N ASN A 169 -8.78 -7.90 12.62
CA ASN A 169 -8.35 -7.28 13.86
C ASN A 169 -9.44 -6.38 14.44
N SER A 170 -9.78 -6.59 15.70
CA SER A 170 -10.90 -5.91 16.39
C SER A 170 -10.65 -4.41 16.60
N THR A 171 -9.38 -4.02 16.83
CA THR A 171 -8.99 -2.62 16.98
C THR A 171 -9.20 -1.85 15.69
N LEU A 172 -8.90 -2.46 14.53
CA LEU A 172 -9.20 -1.86 13.22
C LEU A 172 -10.69 -1.57 13.10
N ILE A 173 -11.55 -2.56 13.37
CA ILE A 173 -13.01 -2.41 13.23
C ILE A 173 -13.53 -1.30 14.16
N ALA A 174 -13.10 -1.29 15.42
CA ALA A 174 -13.51 -0.29 16.40
C ALA A 174 -13.07 1.13 15.99
N SER A 175 -11.82 1.28 15.54
CA SER A 175 -11.25 2.58 15.19
C SER A 175 -11.89 3.16 13.93
N VAL A 176 -12.11 2.33 12.90
CA VAL A 176 -12.83 2.74 11.68
C VAL A 176 -14.26 3.17 12.03
N SER A 177 -14.95 2.39 12.86
CA SER A 177 -16.31 2.72 13.30
C SER A 177 -16.36 4.04 14.06
N THR A 178 -15.40 4.28 14.95
CA THR A 178 -15.29 5.53 15.72
C THR A 178 -15.04 6.71 14.81
N PHE A 179 -14.08 6.61 13.88
CA PHE A 179 -13.77 7.65 12.91
C PHE A 179 -15.00 8.03 12.07
N VAL A 180 -15.72 7.04 11.56
CA VAL A 180 -16.93 7.28 10.73
C VAL A 180 -18.05 7.93 11.56
N LYS A 181 -18.25 7.51 12.83
CA LYS A 181 -19.27 8.10 13.71
C LYS A 181 -18.98 9.54 14.07
N LYS A 182 -17.71 9.89 14.29
CA LYS A 182 -17.26 11.26 14.60
C LYS A 182 -17.54 12.26 13.46
N LEU A 183 -17.65 11.80 12.21
CA LEU A 183 -17.85 12.63 11.03
C LEU A 183 -19.29 12.60 10.45
N LYS A 184 -20.21 11.90 11.09
CA LYS A 184 -21.63 11.91 10.74
C LYS A 184 -22.32 13.16 11.25
#